data_740b4dfbed5029b3718f1271bcc352a4
#
_entry.id   740b4dfbed5029b3718f1271bcc352a4
#
_cell.length_a   1.000
_cell.length_b   1.000
_cell.length_c   1.000
_cell.angle_alpha   90.00
_cell.angle_beta   90.00
_cell.angle_gamma   90.00
#
_symmetry.space_group_name_H-M   'P 1'
#
loop_
_entity.id
_entity.type
_entity.pdbx_description
1 polymer ?
#
loop_
_entity_poly.entity_id
_entity_poly.type
_entity_poly.pdbx_seq_one_letter_code
_entity_poly.pdbx_strand_id
1 'polypeptide(L)'
;MGNKKKLIKKGLIELFPKNIDCFIDVFAGSSIVSMNTKANKYFINDVDINLKQLYVLFKKYDANTIINHIKSRIDEYGLAKERTKRNEFKDKNKIEQYKNAYMNFRSYYNTHKNVLDFYTLMFYSFSQQFRFNNKGDFNMPCGNDCFS
;
A
#
# COMPACT_ATOMS: atom_id res chain seq x y z
N MET A 1 -7.19 3.38 8.78
CA MET A 1 -7.99 2.35 8.10
C MET A 1 -8.11 1.13 9.03
N GLY A 2 -9.32 0.66 9.32
CA GLY A 2 -9.55 -0.45 10.24
C GLY A 2 -9.07 -1.79 9.64
N ASN A 3 -8.19 -2.50 10.34
CA ASN A 3 -7.69 -3.79 9.87
C ASN A 3 -8.53 -4.94 10.44
N LYS A 4 -9.26 -5.66 9.58
CA LYS A 4 -10.09 -6.82 9.95
C LYS A 4 -9.29 -8.09 10.25
N LYS A 5 -7.96 -8.06 10.15
CA LYS A 5 -7.07 -9.23 10.40
C LYS A 5 -7.32 -9.90 11.76
N LYS A 6 -7.61 -9.09 12.79
CA LYS A 6 -7.94 -9.63 14.12
C LYS A 6 -9.26 -10.43 14.12
N LEU A 7 -10.27 -9.97 13.35
CA LEU A 7 -11.56 -10.68 13.24
C LEU A 7 -11.41 -11.98 12.46
N ILE A 8 -10.63 -11.97 11.38
CA ILE A 8 -10.33 -13.18 10.61
C ILE A 8 -9.65 -14.23 11.49
N LYS A 9 -8.65 -13.83 12.30
CA LYS A 9 -7.99 -14.72 13.27
C LYS A 9 -8.93 -15.26 14.35
N LYS A 10 -10.05 -14.58 14.61
CA LYS A 10 -11.09 -15.00 15.57
C LYS A 10 -12.20 -15.83 14.90
N GLY A 11 -12.01 -16.30 13.68
CA GLY A 11 -12.97 -17.18 13.01
C GLY A 11 -14.05 -16.47 12.19
N LEU A 12 -13.88 -15.18 11.83
CA LEU A 12 -14.88 -14.47 11.02
C LEU A 12 -15.26 -15.24 9.74
N ILE A 13 -14.29 -15.83 9.06
CA ILE A 13 -14.51 -16.52 7.78
C ILE A 13 -15.29 -17.83 7.98
N GLU A 14 -15.15 -18.47 9.14
CA GLU A 14 -15.85 -19.72 9.48
C GLU A 14 -17.37 -19.51 9.62
N LEU A 15 -17.80 -18.25 9.84
CA LEU A 15 -19.22 -17.88 9.91
C LEU A 15 -19.86 -17.72 8.54
N PHE A 16 -19.08 -17.73 7.46
CA PHE A 16 -19.60 -17.58 6.12
C PHE A 16 -20.08 -18.94 5.56
N PRO A 17 -21.02 -18.93 4.60
CA PRO A 17 -21.42 -20.14 3.90
C PRO A 17 -20.22 -20.83 3.22
N LYS A 18 -20.21 -22.16 3.20
CA LYS A 18 -19.11 -22.93 2.56
C LYS A 18 -19.07 -22.81 1.05
N ASN A 19 -20.24 -22.64 0.41
CA ASN A 19 -20.39 -22.56 -1.04
C ASN A 19 -20.93 -21.17 -1.40
N ILE A 20 -20.03 -20.23 -1.68
CA ILE A 20 -20.39 -18.87 -2.07
C ILE A 20 -20.19 -18.72 -3.58
N ASP A 21 -21.28 -18.50 -4.29
CA ASP A 21 -21.19 -18.24 -5.73
C ASP A 21 -20.66 -16.82 -5.98
N CYS A 22 -21.18 -15.84 -5.27
CA CYS A 22 -20.78 -14.43 -5.39
C CYS A 22 -20.55 -13.80 -4.02
N PHE A 23 -19.36 -13.28 -3.80
CA PHE A 23 -19.01 -12.51 -2.61
C PHE A 23 -18.94 -11.02 -2.94
N ILE A 24 -19.73 -10.22 -2.23
CA ILE A 24 -19.79 -8.77 -2.43
C ILE A 24 -19.22 -8.08 -1.19
N ASP A 25 -18.09 -7.39 -1.37
CA ASP A 25 -17.43 -6.59 -0.31
C ASP A 25 -17.60 -5.10 -0.63
N VAL A 26 -18.64 -4.49 -0.04
CA VAL A 26 -19.06 -3.12 -0.37
C VAL A 26 -18.12 -2.07 0.25
N PHE A 27 -17.51 -2.40 1.41
CA PHE A 27 -16.60 -1.54 2.16
C PHE A 27 -15.26 -2.22 2.36
N ALA A 28 -14.65 -2.63 1.25
CA ALA A 28 -13.55 -3.58 1.23
C ALA A 28 -12.27 -3.08 1.92
N GLY A 29 -12.00 -1.78 1.91
CA GLY A 29 -10.78 -1.21 2.51
C GLY A 29 -9.53 -1.87 1.93
N SER A 30 -8.81 -2.64 2.74
CA SER A 30 -7.65 -3.44 2.30
C SER A 30 -8.02 -4.75 1.60
N SER A 31 -9.29 -5.03 1.37
CA SER A 31 -9.83 -6.29 0.80
C SER A 31 -9.44 -7.56 1.55
N ILE A 32 -8.98 -7.44 2.79
CA ILE A 32 -8.48 -8.59 3.55
C ILE A 32 -9.56 -9.64 3.82
N VAL A 33 -10.83 -9.25 3.91
CA VAL A 33 -11.95 -10.19 4.09
C VAL A 33 -12.16 -10.96 2.79
N SER A 34 -12.27 -10.25 1.66
CA SER A 34 -12.41 -10.86 0.33
C SER A 34 -11.27 -11.82 0.00
N MET A 35 -10.02 -11.44 0.32
CA MET A 35 -8.83 -12.26 0.09
C MET A 35 -8.77 -13.54 0.93
N ASN A 36 -9.52 -13.60 2.03
CA ASN A 36 -9.59 -14.77 2.91
C ASN A 36 -10.91 -15.54 2.78
N THR A 37 -11.83 -15.09 1.93
CA THR A 37 -13.10 -15.76 1.66
C THR A 37 -13.00 -16.53 0.35
N LYS A 38 -13.47 -17.78 0.33
CA LYS A 38 -13.53 -18.59 -0.90
C LYS A 38 -14.89 -18.41 -1.58
N ALA A 39 -14.89 -17.90 -2.81
CA ALA A 39 -16.08 -17.72 -3.64
C ALA A 39 -15.75 -17.92 -5.12
N ASN A 40 -16.76 -18.14 -5.97
CA ASN A 40 -16.58 -18.27 -7.42
C ASN A 40 -16.36 -16.90 -8.09
N LYS A 41 -17.05 -15.87 -7.59
CA LYS A 41 -16.95 -14.48 -8.10
C LYS A 41 -16.81 -13.51 -6.96
N TYR A 42 -16.13 -12.37 -7.22
CA TYR A 42 -15.95 -11.30 -6.26
C TYR A 42 -16.32 -9.95 -6.86
N PHE A 43 -17.11 -9.18 -6.13
CA PHE A 43 -17.32 -7.75 -6.35
C PHE A 43 -16.75 -7.00 -5.18
N ILE A 44 -15.67 -6.26 -5.42
CA ILE A 44 -14.94 -5.51 -4.40
C ILE A 44 -15.15 -4.04 -4.67
N ASN A 45 -15.69 -3.32 -3.70
CA ASN A 45 -15.93 -1.88 -3.80
C ASN A 45 -15.46 -1.15 -2.54
N ASP A 46 -15.09 0.12 -2.72
CA ASP A 46 -14.87 1.07 -1.64
C ASP A 46 -15.23 2.47 -2.14
N VAL A 47 -15.55 3.39 -1.23
CA VAL A 47 -15.82 4.80 -1.58
C VAL A 47 -14.52 5.51 -1.96
N ASP A 48 -13.39 5.09 -1.40
CA ASP A 48 -12.09 5.69 -1.68
C ASP A 48 -11.58 5.29 -3.07
N ILE A 49 -11.53 6.26 -3.96
CA ILE A 49 -11.06 6.07 -5.34
C ILE A 49 -9.60 5.57 -5.41
N ASN A 50 -8.78 5.91 -4.43
CA ASN A 50 -7.39 5.49 -4.40
C ASN A 50 -7.27 3.99 -4.09
N LEU A 51 -8.16 3.44 -3.26
CA LEU A 51 -8.26 2.00 -3.06
C LEU A 51 -8.71 1.28 -4.33
N LYS A 52 -9.68 1.85 -5.06
CA LYS A 52 -10.10 1.28 -6.36
C LYS A 52 -8.95 1.22 -7.36
N GLN A 53 -8.09 2.25 -7.40
CA GLN A 53 -6.90 2.23 -8.24
C GLN A 53 -5.94 1.09 -7.87
N LEU A 54 -5.77 0.79 -6.57
CA LEU A 54 -4.97 -0.35 -6.12
C LEU A 54 -5.58 -1.69 -6.51
N TYR A 55 -6.91 -1.85 -6.40
CA TYR A 55 -7.57 -3.09 -6.85
C TYR A 55 -7.37 -3.33 -8.35
N VAL A 56 -7.50 -2.27 -9.15
CA VAL A 56 -7.25 -2.33 -10.60
C VAL A 56 -5.79 -2.66 -10.88
N LEU A 57 -4.84 -2.08 -10.13
CA LEU A 57 -3.41 -2.38 -10.24
C LEU A 57 -3.14 -3.89 -10.03
N PHE A 58 -3.63 -4.47 -8.94
CA PHE A 58 -3.43 -5.87 -8.63
C PHE A 58 -4.13 -6.83 -9.61
N LYS A 59 -5.20 -6.38 -10.27
CA LYS A 59 -5.85 -7.12 -11.33
C LYS A 59 -5.07 -7.07 -12.65
N LYS A 60 -4.41 -5.94 -12.93
CA LYS A 60 -3.73 -5.65 -14.20
C LYS A 60 -2.32 -6.21 -14.27
N TYR A 61 -1.57 -6.14 -13.18
CA TYR A 61 -0.15 -6.48 -13.14
C TYR A 61 0.10 -7.70 -12.28
N ASP A 62 0.98 -8.57 -12.76
CA ASP A 62 1.50 -9.68 -11.96
C ASP A 62 2.47 -9.20 -10.87
N ALA A 63 2.74 -10.06 -9.90
CA ALA A 63 3.58 -9.72 -8.76
C ALA A 63 5.03 -9.35 -9.17
N ASN A 64 5.59 -10.01 -10.20
CA ASN A 64 6.96 -9.73 -10.65
C ASN A 64 7.06 -8.36 -11.28
N THR A 65 6.09 -7.96 -12.08
CA THR A 65 6.01 -6.62 -12.68
C THR A 65 5.95 -5.55 -11.58
N ILE A 66 5.12 -5.74 -10.56
CA ILE A 66 5.01 -4.80 -9.43
C ILE A 66 6.33 -4.73 -8.65
N ILE A 67 6.92 -5.87 -8.32
CA ILE A 67 8.19 -5.93 -7.56
C ILE A 67 9.33 -5.29 -8.35
N ASN A 68 9.43 -5.55 -9.65
CA ASN A 68 10.47 -4.97 -10.49
C ASN A 68 10.32 -3.44 -10.59
N HIS A 69 9.09 -2.94 -10.69
CA HIS A 69 8.84 -1.50 -10.65
C HIS A 69 9.29 -0.87 -9.32
N ILE A 70 8.93 -1.51 -8.18
CA ILE A 70 9.36 -1.03 -6.86
C ILE A 70 10.89 -0.98 -6.77
N LYS A 71 11.59 -2.04 -7.20
CA LYS A 71 13.05 -2.10 -7.21
C LYS A 71 13.67 -1.00 -8.07
N SER A 72 13.12 -0.77 -9.27
CA SER A 72 13.57 0.30 -10.17
C SER A 72 13.46 1.68 -9.48
N ARG A 73 12.34 1.96 -8.80
CA ARG A 73 12.16 3.23 -8.07
C ARG A 73 13.09 3.37 -6.86
N ILE A 74 13.35 2.26 -6.18
CA ILE A 74 14.33 2.23 -5.07
C ILE A 74 15.72 2.64 -5.59
N ASP A 75 16.16 2.06 -6.68
CA ASP A 75 17.47 2.35 -7.27
C ASP A 75 17.53 3.76 -7.85
N GLU A 76 16.51 4.21 -8.57
CA GLU A 76 16.45 5.52 -9.24
C GLU A 76 16.47 6.68 -8.23
N TYR A 77 15.72 6.58 -7.13
CA TYR A 77 15.59 7.65 -6.15
C TYR A 77 16.50 7.48 -4.93
N GLY A 78 17.20 6.37 -4.81
CA GLY A 78 18.01 6.06 -3.63
C GLY A 78 17.17 5.82 -2.38
N LEU A 79 15.99 5.21 -2.55
CA LEU A 79 15.15 4.83 -1.42
C LEU A 79 15.81 3.72 -0.60
N ALA A 80 15.45 3.60 0.66
CA ALA A 80 16.01 2.57 1.53
C ALA A 80 15.68 1.16 1.03
N LYS A 81 16.70 0.30 0.95
CA LYS A 81 16.57 -1.09 0.47
C LYS A 81 16.16 -2.07 1.55
N GLU A 82 16.41 -1.75 2.80
CA GLU A 82 16.22 -2.64 3.94
C GLU A 82 15.36 -1.98 5.01
N ARG A 83 14.58 -2.83 5.66
CA ARG A 83 13.81 -2.45 6.83
C ARG A 83 14.73 -2.38 8.04
N THR A 84 15.15 -1.19 8.42
CA THR A 84 15.97 -0.98 9.59
C THR A 84 15.14 -0.38 10.72
N LYS A 85 15.15 -0.98 11.89
CA LYS A 85 14.47 -0.41 13.05
C LYS A 85 15.13 0.90 13.45
N ARG A 86 14.32 1.90 13.77
CA ARG A 86 14.77 3.26 14.15
C ARG A 86 15.94 3.29 15.15
N ASN A 87 15.99 2.32 16.06
CA ASN A 87 17.03 2.23 17.10
C ASN A 87 18.38 1.72 16.56
N GLU A 88 18.42 1.17 15.35
CA GLU A 88 19.63 0.63 14.70
C GLU A 88 20.31 1.66 13.80
N PHE A 89 19.58 2.76 13.42
CA PHE A 89 20.14 3.85 12.65
C PHE A 89 20.82 4.87 13.56
N LYS A 90 22.14 4.73 13.73
CA LYS A 90 22.97 5.71 14.45
C LYS A 90 23.38 6.91 13.59
N ASP A 91 23.27 6.81 12.28
CA ASP A 91 23.70 7.84 11.33
C ASP A 91 22.55 8.78 10.93
N LYS A 92 22.54 9.96 11.52
CA LYS A 92 21.55 11.02 11.24
C LYS A 92 21.58 11.47 9.77
N ASN A 93 22.76 11.51 9.16
CA ASN A 93 22.91 11.94 7.76
C ASN A 93 22.21 10.99 6.82
N LYS A 94 22.33 9.69 7.08
CA LYS A 94 21.69 8.65 6.29
C LYS A 94 20.15 8.70 6.40
N ILE A 95 19.63 9.00 7.60
CA ILE A 95 18.18 9.20 7.79
C ILE A 95 17.69 10.37 6.96
N GLU A 96 18.41 11.49 6.97
CA GLU A 96 18.03 12.67 6.21
C GLU A 96 18.12 12.43 4.71
N GLN A 97 19.16 11.75 4.25
CA GLN A 97 19.29 11.34 2.84
C GLN A 97 18.07 10.55 2.36
N TYR A 98 17.62 9.58 3.12
CA TYR A 98 16.45 8.78 2.74
C TYR A 98 15.14 9.57 2.81
N LYS A 99 14.98 10.48 3.78
CA LYS A 99 13.83 11.39 3.79
C LYS A 99 13.79 12.26 2.54
N ASN A 100 14.93 12.78 2.13
CA ASN A 100 15.04 13.58 0.90
C ASN A 100 14.72 12.73 -0.34
N ALA A 101 15.23 11.52 -0.43
CA ALA A 101 14.89 10.55 -1.47
C ALA A 101 13.38 10.31 -1.56
N TYR A 102 12.73 10.04 -0.43
CA TYR A 102 11.28 9.90 -0.36
C TYR A 102 10.53 11.15 -0.82
N MET A 103 10.97 12.34 -0.38
CA MET A 103 10.33 13.61 -0.75
C MET A 103 10.44 13.87 -2.24
N ASN A 104 11.60 13.59 -2.85
CA ASN A 104 11.81 13.71 -4.29
C ASN A 104 10.90 12.75 -5.07
N PHE A 105 10.84 11.50 -4.64
CA PHE A 105 9.95 10.52 -5.26
C PHE A 105 8.47 10.89 -5.10
N ARG A 106 8.06 11.40 -3.94
CA ARG A 106 6.71 11.90 -3.72
C ARG A 106 6.36 13.06 -4.65
N SER A 107 7.29 13.99 -4.84
CA SER A 107 7.10 15.11 -5.78
C SER A 107 6.95 14.63 -7.22
N TYR A 108 7.77 13.68 -7.63
CA TYR A 108 7.65 13.04 -8.93
C TYR A 108 6.28 12.39 -9.12
N TYR A 109 5.84 11.58 -8.15
CA TYR A 109 4.51 10.97 -8.18
C TYR A 109 3.41 12.03 -8.30
N ASN A 110 3.49 13.12 -7.56
CA ASN A 110 2.46 14.16 -7.57
C ASN A 110 2.32 14.83 -8.95
N THR A 111 3.38 14.82 -9.76
CA THR A 111 3.34 15.32 -11.14
C THR A 111 2.81 14.27 -12.12
N HIS A 112 3.19 13.00 -11.96
CA HIS A 112 2.93 11.94 -12.95
C HIS A 112 1.74 11.04 -12.63
N LYS A 113 1.36 10.94 -11.35
CA LYS A 113 0.18 10.19 -10.85
C LYS A 113 0.14 8.70 -11.28
N ASN A 114 1.29 8.05 -11.42
CA ASN A 114 1.36 6.64 -11.78
C ASN A 114 0.95 5.75 -10.58
N VAL A 115 0.06 4.80 -10.80
CA VAL A 115 -0.48 3.94 -9.73
C VAL A 115 0.56 2.98 -9.12
N LEU A 116 1.56 2.54 -9.90
CA LEU A 116 2.66 1.72 -9.38
C LEU A 116 3.57 2.55 -8.45
N ASP A 117 3.78 3.84 -8.77
CA ASP A 117 4.50 4.77 -7.91
C ASP A 117 3.72 5.08 -6.65
N PHE A 118 2.38 5.22 -6.74
CA PHE A 118 1.52 5.36 -5.59
C PHE A 118 1.65 4.16 -4.64
N TYR A 119 1.59 2.95 -5.19
CA TYR A 119 1.76 1.74 -4.40
C TYR A 119 3.16 1.68 -3.74
N THR A 120 4.21 2.05 -4.48
CA THR A 120 5.58 2.15 -3.96
C THR A 120 5.69 3.16 -2.81
N LEU A 121 5.10 4.37 -2.95
CA LEU A 121 5.10 5.40 -1.91
C LEU A 121 4.46 4.93 -0.60
N MET A 122 3.44 4.07 -0.68
CA MET A 122 2.78 3.56 0.53
C MET A 122 3.74 2.79 1.44
N PHE A 123 4.73 2.07 0.90
CA PHE A 123 5.71 1.35 1.71
C PHE A 123 6.61 2.27 2.54
N TYR A 124 6.85 3.49 2.05
CA TYR A 124 7.73 4.47 2.68
C TYR A 124 6.98 5.55 3.46
N SER A 125 5.66 5.54 3.40
CA SER A 125 4.84 6.52 4.09
C SER A 125 4.63 6.16 5.57
N PHE A 126 4.34 7.18 6.39
CA PHE A 126 4.04 6.99 7.81
C PHE A 126 2.91 5.96 8.02
N SER A 127 3.21 4.95 8.82
CA SER A 127 2.30 3.81 9.12
C SER A 127 1.79 3.09 7.87
N GLN A 128 2.52 3.14 6.75
CA GLN A 128 2.11 2.54 5.47
C GLN A 128 0.70 2.96 5.03
N GLN A 129 0.36 4.22 5.32
CA GLN A 129 -0.93 4.81 4.99
C GLN A 129 -0.78 5.77 3.81
N PHE A 130 -1.90 6.14 3.22
CA PHE A 130 -1.95 7.18 2.21
C PHE A 130 -2.93 8.28 2.62
N ARG A 131 -2.63 9.48 2.20
CA ARG A 131 -3.47 10.66 2.36
C ARG A 131 -3.19 11.60 1.19
N PHE A 132 -4.25 12.21 0.70
CA PHE A 132 -4.20 13.23 -0.35
C PHE A 132 -4.73 14.56 0.20
N ASN A 133 -4.18 15.65 -0.29
CA ASN A 133 -4.71 16.99 -0.01
C ASN A 133 -5.89 17.32 -0.93
N ASN A 134 -6.49 18.48 -0.73
CA ASN A 134 -7.64 18.93 -1.55
C ASN A 134 -7.30 19.14 -3.04
N LYS A 135 -6.01 19.22 -3.40
CA LYS A 135 -5.54 19.29 -4.78
C LYS A 135 -5.30 17.91 -5.40
N GLY A 136 -5.53 16.84 -4.64
CA GLY A 136 -5.25 15.46 -5.07
C GLY A 136 -3.77 15.09 -5.05
N ASP A 137 -2.92 15.81 -4.29
CA ASP A 137 -1.53 15.45 -4.11
C ASP A 137 -1.35 14.53 -2.91
N PHE A 138 -0.54 13.50 -3.09
CA PHE A 138 -0.11 12.63 -2.00
C PHE A 138 0.70 13.44 -1.00
N ASN A 139 0.22 13.55 0.24
CA ASN A 139 0.84 14.41 1.26
C ASN A 139 1.19 13.69 2.55
N MET A 140 1.26 12.36 2.52
CA MET A 140 1.72 11.59 3.67
C MET A 140 3.20 11.89 3.93
N PRO A 141 3.62 12.12 5.18
CA PRO A 141 5.04 12.25 5.52
C PRO A 141 5.77 10.93 5.34
N CYS A 142 7.09 11.02 5.25
CA CYS A 142 7.95 9.84 5.34
C CYS A 142 7.71 9.13 6.68
N GLY A 143 7.65 7.82 6.67
CA GLY A 143 7.51 7.01 7.88
C GLY A 143 8.68 7.24 8.83
N ASN A 144 8.45 7.10 10.13
CA ASN A 144 9.54 7.11 11.12
C ASN A 144 10.47 5.91 10.93
N ASP A 145 9.89 4.82 10.42
CA ASP A 145 10.58 3.66 9.90
C ASP A 145 10.50 3.76 8.38
N CYS A 146 11.15 4.78 7.77
CA CYS A 146 11.20 4.97 6.31
C CYS A 146 11.74 3.73 5.59
N PHE A 147 11.86 2.68 6.31
CA PHE A 147 12.55 1.44 6.05
C PHE A 147 11.70 0.24 6.43
N SER A 148 10.43 0.39 6.73
CA SER A 148 9.58 -0.72 7.13
C SER A 148 8.62 -1.17 6.06
#